data_53c02ecc7d53c34c06f434db11a48178
#
_entry.id   53c02ecc7d53c34c06f434db11a48178
#
_cell.length_a   1.000
_cell.length_b   1.000
_cell.length_c   1.000
_cell.angle_alpha   90.00
_cell.angle_beta   90.00
_cell.angle_gamma   90.00
#
_symmetry.space_group_name_H-M   'P 1'
#
loop_
_entity.id
_entity.type
_entity.pdbx_description
1 polymer ?
#
loop_
_entity_poly.entity_id
_entity_poly.type
_entity_poly.pdbx_seq_one_letter_code
_entity_poly.pdbx_strand_id
1 'polypeptide(L)'
;MRFTSEQRLDDGVLEREFTLGEIPGTLWTPESAAPAPLILMAHNNGLPKRDARLVARARLTAAYGYAVATIDAVGCGDRPRSAADEQARADLRRAMQAGEPVDEIFESVVGPLVEKAVPEWRTTLDALLALPEIGGPVGYSGWTALGIRLAVAEPRIAAAGFFAGGYVPRAQREEARQVTIPLLMLLQWDDEGNPRQRALDLFDAFGSKEKTLHANLGGHLGTPWFEREDGDRFYDRHLK
;
A
#
# COMPACT_ATOMS: atom_id res chain seq x y z
N MET A 1 -13.97 -15.88 -3.54
CA MET A 1 -13.14 -15.24 -4.59
C MET A 1 -13.37 -15.94 -5.92
N ARG A 2 -13.50 -15.21 -7.02
CA ARG A 2 -13.65 -15.76 -8.38
C ARG A 2 -12.56 -15.13 -9.27
N PHE A 3 -11.73 -15.95 -9.88
CA PHE A 3 -10.77 -15.50 -10.90
C PHE A 3 -11.51 -15.20 -12.21
N THR A 4 -11.15 -14.09 -12.84
CA THR A 4 -11.76 -13.57 -14.08
C THR A 4 -10.82 -13.63 -15.27
N SER A 5 -9.51 -13.63 -15.02
CA SER A 5 -8.47 -13.88 -16.01
C SER A 5 -7.26 -14.55 -15.36
N GLU A 6 -6.47 -15.22 -16.18
CA GLU A 6 -5.21 -15.84 -15.79
C GLU A 6 -4.21 -15.73 -16.93
N GLN A 7 -2.99 -15.30 -16.63
CA GLN A 7 -1.90 -15.19 -17.59
C GLN A 7 -0.57 -15.57 -16.93
N ARG A 8 0.18 -16.47 -17.53
CA ARG A 8 1.58 -16.71 -17.16
C ARG A 8 2.47 -15.72 -17.90
N LEU A 9 3.33 -15.05 -17.17
CA LEU A 9 4.30 -14.08 -17.69
C LEU A 9 5.63 -14.78 -18.03
N ASP A 10 6.46 -14.11 -18.84
CA ASP A 10 7.73 -14.68 -19.31
C ASP A 10 8.75 -14.95 -18.19
N ASP A 11 8.60 -14.27 -17.04
CA ASP A 11 9.42 -14.44 -15.83
C ASP A 11 8.90 -15.53 -14.87
N GLY A 12 7.92 -16.34 -15.33
CA GLY A 12 7.35 -17.44 -14.54
C GLY A 12 6.26 -17.00 -13.55
N VAL A 13 5.98 -15.70 -13.43
CA VAL A 13 4.91 -15.20 -12.57
C VAL A 13 3.54 -15.50 -13.16
N LEU A 14 2.63 -16.01 -12.33
CA LEU A 14 1.23 -16.18 -12.68
C LEU A 14 0.44 -14.94 -12.25
N GLU A 15 -0.08 -14.18 -13.20
CA GLU A 15 -0.96 -13.03 -12.97
C GLU A 15 -2.41 -13.45 -13.11
N ARG A 16 -3.23 -13.17 -12.08
CA ARG A 16 -4.66 -13.50 -12.08
C ARG A 16 -5.47 -12.29 -11.64
N GLU A 17 -6.46 -11.91 -12.44
CA GLU A 17 -7.47 -10.98 -11.95
C GLU A 17 -8.57 -11.72 -11.20
N PHE A 18 -9.09 -11.09 -10.17
CA PHE A 18 -10.18 -11.67 -9.39
C PHE A 18 -11.25 -10.64 -9.02
N THR A 19 -12.42 -11.15 -8.66
CA THR A 19 -13.44 -10.39 -7.96
C THR A 19 -13.81 -11.10 -6.65
N LEU A 20 -13.99 -10.32 -5.58
CA LEU A 20 -14.48 -10.77 -4.30
C LEU A 20 -15.72 -9.92 -3.94
N GLY A 21 -16.92 -10.42 -4.28
CA GLY A 21 -18.10 -9.57 -4.34
C GLY A 21 -17.88 -8.42 -5.31
N GLU A 22 -17.98 -7.19 -4.83
CA GLU A 22 -17.75 -5.96 -5.61
C GLU A 22 -16.29 -5.49 -5.61
N ILE A 23 -15.37 -6.20 -4.95
CA ILE A 23 -13.97 -5.85 -4.84
C ILE A 23 -13.18 -6.48 -6.00
N PRO A 24 -12.74 -5.70 -6.99
CA PRO A 24 -11.85 -6.20 -8.02
C PRO A 24 -10.40 -6.16 -7.55
N GLY A 25 -9.64 -7.20 -7.86
CA GLY A 25 -8.23 -7.28 -7.49
C GLY A 25 -7.38 -7.98 -8.54
N THR A 26 -6.07 -7.95 -8.32
CA THR A 26 -5.07 -8.70 -9.09
C THR A 26 -4.15 -9.40 -8.11
N LEU A 27 -3.84 -10.65 -8.39
CA LEU A 27 -2.93 -11.50 -7.65
C LEU A 27 -1.80 -11.94 -8.57
N TRP A 28 -0.57 -11.71 -8.15
CA TRP A 28 0.64 -12.24 -8.77
C TRP A 28 1.24 -13.28 -7.85
N THR A 29 1.50 -14.48 -8.37
CA THR A 29 2.13 -15.56 -7.61
C THR A 29 3.39 -16.04 -8.34
N PRO A 30 4.49 -16.33 -7.61
CA PRO A 30 5.67 -16.92 -8.20
C PRO A 30 5.40 -18.35 -8.63
N GLU A 31 6.17 -18.85 -9.58
CA GLU A 31 6.24 -20.28 -9.84
C GLU A 31 7.02 -20.96 -8.72
N SER A 32 6.34 -21.58 -7.79
CA SER A 32 6.92 -22.23 -6.62
C SER A 32 6.17 -23.51 -6.26
N ALA A 33 6.91 -24.51 -5.79
CA ALA A 33 6.31 -25.73 -5.23
C ALA A 33 5.81 -25.57 -3.79
N ALA A 34 6.25 -24.52 -3.10
CA ALA A 34 5.83 -24.19 -1.73
C ALA A 34 4.93 -22.95 -1.72
N PRO A 35 4.00 -22.85 -0.75
CA PRO A 35 3.22 -21.64 -0.57
C PRO A 35 4.11 -20.42 -0.34
N ALA A 36 3.82 -19.30 -1.03
CA ALA A 36 4.62 -18.10 -0.95
C ALA A 36 4.07 -17.14 0.14
N PRO A 37 4.93 -16.41 0.89
CA PRO A 37 4.49 -15.34 1.77
C PRO A 37 3.81 -14.23 0.95
N LEU A 38 2.80 -13.57 1.57
CA LEU A 38 1.94 -12.61 0.88
C LEU A 38 2.33 -11.17 1.19
N ILE A 39 2.39 -10.33 0.17
CA ILE A 39 2.46 -8.87 0.30
C ILE A 39 1.18 -8.23 -0.21
N LEU A 40 0.45 -7.54 0.67
CA LEU A 40 -0.66 -6.67 0.32
C LEU A 40 -0.07 -5.36 -0.21
N MET A 41 -0.19 -5.10 -1.50
CA MET A 41 0.41 -3.95 -2.14
C MET A 41 -0.66 -2.90 -2.46
N ALA A 42 -0.75 -1.88 -1.61
CA ALA A 42 -1.68 -0.78 -1.80
C ALA A 42 -0.99 0.42 -2.45
N HIS A 43 -1.73 1.13 -3.27
CA HIS A 43 -1.32 2.43 -3.77
C HIS A 43 -2.19 3.53 -3.18
N ASN A 44 -1.81 4.78 -3.41
CA ASN A 44 -2.54 5.91 -2.91
C ASN A 44 -3.94 5.98 -3.51
N ASN A 45 -4.78 6.69 -2.81
CA ASN A 45 -6.17 6.87 -3.15
C ASN A 45 -6.39 7.40 -4.58
N GLY A 46 -7.13 6.65 -5.37
CA GLY A 46 -7.61 7.03 -6.70
C GLY A 46 -6.92 6.39 -7.89
N LEU A 47 -5.76 5.76 -7.69
CA LEU A 47 -5.13 5.00 -8.76
C LEU A 47 -5.77 3.61 -8.91
N PRO A 48 -5.87 3.06 -10.12
CA PRO A 48 -6.39 1.72 -10.34
C PRO A 48 -5.38 0.65 -9.93
N LYS A 49 -5.86 -0.55 -9.58
CA LYS A 49 -5.04 -1.74 -9.32
C LYS A 49 -4.09 -2.09 -10.46
N ARG A 50 -4.33 -1.56 -11.65
CA ARG A 50 -3.49 -1.72 -12.84
C ARG A 50 -2.67 -0.48 -13.18
N ASP A 51 -2.42 0.42 -12.23
CA ASP A 51 -1.42 1.46 -12.42
C ASP A 51 -0.07 0.85 -12.84
N ALA A 52 0.55 1.37 -13.88
CA ALA A 52 1.73 0.76 -14.50
C ALA A 52 2.91 0.58 -13.52
N ARG A 53 3.09 1.52 -12.59
CA ARG A 53 4.17 1.45 -11.58
C ARG A 53 3.87 0.40 -10.52
N LEU A 54 2.60 0.31 -10.10
CA LEU A 54 2.16 -0.71 -9.17
C LEU A 54 2.35 -2.09 -9.78
N VAL A 55 1.88 -2.31 -11.01
CA VAL A 55 2.00 -3.59 -11.72
C VAL A 55 3.46 -3.99 -11.91
N ALA A 56 4.32 -3.05 -12.34
CA ALA A 56 5.75 -3.32 -12.50
C ALA A 56 6.40 -3.76 -11.18
N ARG A 57 6.10 -3.05 -10.09
CA ARG A 57 6.60 -3.40 -8.75
C ARG A 57 6.06 -4.75 -8.29
N ALA A 58 4.76 -4.99 -8.46
CA ALA A 58 4.13 -6.25 -8.05
C ALA A 58 4.73 -7.47 -8.77
N ARG A 59 4.94 -7.36 -10.09
CA ARG A 59 5.56 -8.42 -10.90
C ARG A 59 6.98 -8.73 -10.44
N LEU A 60 7.79 -7.68 -10.24
CA LEU A 60 9.17 -7.85 -9.78
C LEU A 60 9.23 -8.48 -8.39
N THR A 61 8.37 -8.05 -7.45
CA THR A 61 8.28 -8.64 -6.12
C THR A 61 7.77 -10.09 -6.18
N ALA A 62 6.85 -10.40 -7.10
CA ALA A 62 6.40 -11.78 -7.31
C ALA A 62 7.51 -12.66 -7.91
N ALA A 63 8.25 -12.16 -8.88
CA ALA A 63 9.43 -12.87 -9.42
C ALA A 63 10.52 -13.11 -8.37
N TYR A 64 10.58 -12.27 -7.33
CA TYR A 64 11.48 -12.44 -6.19
C TYR A 64 10.98 -13.50 -5.18
N GLY A 65 9.79 -14.04 -5.35
CA GLY A 65 9.27 -15.19 -4.60
C GLY A 65 8.17 -14.89 -3.59
N TYR A 66 7.45 -13.78 -3.74
CA TYR A 66 6.28 -13.43 -2.94
C TYR A 66 4.98 -13.60 -3.73
N ALA A 67 3.90 -13.97 -3.06
CA ALA A 67 2.58 -13.67 -3.57
C ALA A 67 2.30 -12.18 -3.33
N VAL A 68 1.80 -11.47 -4.34
CA VAL A 68 1.49 -10.04 -4.25
C VAL A 68 0.06 -9.82 -4.65
N ALA A 69 -0.71 -9.12 -3.83
CA ALA A 69 -2.09 -8.79 -4.15
C ALA A 69 -2.36 -7.29 -4.05
N THR A 70 -3.14 -6.79 -5.00
CA THR A 70 -3.71 -5.44 -4.98
C THR A 70 -5.20 -5.49 -5.25
N ILE A 71 -5.93 -4.49 -4.74
CA ILE A 71 -7.37 -4.33 -5.01
C ILE A 71 -7.68 -2.88 -5.41
N ASP A 72 -8.74 -2.69 -6.17
CA ASP A 72 -9.42 -1.39 -6.20
C ASP A 72 -10.33 -1.31 -4.98
N ALA A 73 -9.83 -0.73 -3.90
CA ALA A 73 -10.63 -0.43 -2.73
C ALA A 73 -11.69 0.63 -3.05
N VAL A 74 -12.63 0.84 -2.15
CA VAL A 74 -13.70 1.83 -2.35
C VAL A 74 -13.15 3.18 -2.80
N GLY A 75 -13.71 3.73 -3.88
CA GLY A 75 -13.29 5.01 -4.45
C GLY A 75 -11.95 4.98 -5.22
N CYS A 76 -11.34 3.80 -5.44
CA CYS A 76 -10.15 3.61 -6.27
C CYS A 76 -10.48 3.02 -7.63
N GLY A 77 -9.59 3.19 -8.61
CA GLY A 77 -9.75 2.64 -9.95
C GLY A 77 -11.06 3.05 -10.61
N ASP A 78 -11.73 2.08 -11.20
CA ASP A 78 -13.02 2.25 -11.88
C ASP A 78 -14.23 2.11 -10.95
N ARG A 79 -14.01 1.94 -9.63
CA ARG A 79 -15.13 1.84 -8.69
C ARG A 79 -15.87 3.17 -8.55
N PRO A 80 -17.20 3.12 -8.46
CA PRO A 80 -18.02 4.32 -8.38
C PRO A 80 -17.61 5.22 -7.21
N ARG A 81 -17.56 6.52 -7.48
CA ARG A 81 -17.36 7.56 -6.48
C ARG A 81 -18.64 8.38 -6.35
N SER A 82 -18.91 8.87 -5.15
CA SER A 82 -19.99 9.82 -4.98
C SER A 82 -19.62 11.19 -5.57
N ALA A 83 -20.61 11.99 -5.91
CA ALA A 83 -20.36 13.38 -6.36
C ALA A 83 -19.63 14.20 -5.29
N ALA A 84 -19.88 13.91 -4.00
CA ALA A 84 -19.16 14.54 -2.90
C ALA A 84 -17.68 14.14 -2.85
N ASP A 85 -17.35 12.87 -3.08
CA ASP A 85 -15.96 12.42 -3.14
C ASP A 85 -15.22 13.04 -4.33
N GLU A 86 -15.85 13.14 -5.50
CA GLU A 86 -15.27 13.79 -6.68
C GLU A 86 -15.03 15.28 -6.44
N GLN A 87 -15.98 15.98 -5.82
CA GLN A 87 -15.83 17.40 -5.48
C GLN A 87 -14.70 17.61 -4.47
N ALA A 88 -14.65 16.82 -3.40
CA ALA A 88 -13.60 16.91 -2.39
C ALA A 88 -12.19 16.67 -2.97
N ARG A 89 -12.07 15.72 -3.91
CA ARG A 89 -10.81 15.49 -4.64
C ARG A 89 -10.44 16.66 -5.55
N ALA A 90 -11.42 17.28 -6.21
CA ALA A 90 -11.19 18.46 -7.04
C ALA A 90 -10.73 19.63 -6.18
N ASP A 91 -11.34 19.83 -5.01
CA ASP A 91 -10.96 20.86 -4.05
C ASP A 91 -9.55 20.64 -3.51
N LEU A 92 -9.19 19.41 -3.17
CA LEU A 92 -7.84 19.05 -2.74
C LEU A 92 -6.79 19.38 -3.83
N ARG A 93 -7.04 18.98 -5.08
CA ARG A 93 -6.12 19.30 -6.18
C ARG A 93 -5.97 20.81 -6.39
N ARG A 94 -7.08 21.55 -6.33
CA ARG A 94 -7.06 23.03 -6.46
C ARG A 94 -6.26 23.69 -5.35
N ALA A 95 -6.49 23.30 -4.10
CA ALA A 95 -5.77 23.83 -2.95
C ALA A 95 -4.28 23.53 -3.02
N MET A 96 -3.89 22.30 -3.38
CA MET A 96 -2.49 21.94 -3.59
C MET A 96 -1.81 22.78 -4.69
N GLN A 97 -2.50 23.00 -5.83
CA GLN A 97 -1.98 23.83 -6.91
C GLN A 97 -1.83 25.30 -6.54
N ALA A 98 -2.74 25.79 -5.66
CA ALA A 98 -2.70 27.17 -5.18
C ALA A 98 -1.74 27.38 -3.98
N GLY A 99 -1.14 26.32 -3.45
CA GLY A 99 -0.32 26.38 -2.23
C GLY A 99 -1.12 26.71 -0.97
N GLU A 100 -2.43 26.43 -0.99
CA GLU A 100 -3.34 26.67 0.14
C GLU A 100 -3.22 25.53 1.17
N PRO A 101 -3.61 25.77 2.45
CA PRO A 101 -3.67 24.72 3.46
C PRO A 101 -4.60 23.57 3.04
N VAL A 102 -4.12 22.34 3.09
CA VAL A 102 -4.87 21.15 2.63
C VAL A 102 -5.30 20.22 3.75
N ASP A 103 -4.91 20.49 4.98
CA ASP A 103 -5.07 19.54 6.09
C ASP A 103 -6.55 19.14 6.33
N GLU A 104 -7.47 20.09 6.38
CA GLU A 104 -8.89 19.81 6.62
C GLU A 104 -9.53 19.07 5.43
N ILE A 105 -9.17 19.46 4.21
CA ILE A 105 -9.66 18.78 3.00
C ILE A 105 -9.11 17.34 2.99
N PHE A 106 -7.84 17.17 3.31
CA PHE A 106 -7.21 15.86 3.36
C PHE A 106 -7.87 14.95 4.41
N GLU A 107 -8.13 15.47 5.61
CA GLU A 107 -8.86 14.75 6.66
C GLU A 107 -10.24 14.29 6.17
N SER A 108 -10.98 15.17 5.52
CA SER A 108 -12.35 14.88 5.06
C SER A 108 -12.39 13.88 3.89
N VAL A 109 -11.33 13.79 3.09
CA VAL A 109 -11.22 12.86 1.95
C VAL A 109 -10.62 11.52 2.37
N VAL A 110 -9.48 11.57 3.05
CA VAL A 110 -8.65 10.37 3.27
C VAL A 110 -9.15 9.55 4.45
N GLY A 111 -9.53 10.17 5.54
CA GLY A 111 -10.01 9.46 6.73
C GLY A 111 -11.15 8.49 6.41
N PRO A 112 -12.28 8.96 5.84
CA PRO A 112 -13.40 8.08 5.47
C PRO A 112 -13.04 6.99 4.46
N LEU A 113 -12.09 7.24 3.56
CA LEU A 113 -11.65 6.24 2.59
C LEU A 113 -10.83 5.14 3.24
N VAL A 114 -9.94 5.47 4.16
CA VAL A 114 -9.19 4.49 4.95
C VAL A 114 -10.14 3.59 5.73
N GLU A 115 -11.13 4.17 6.43
CA GLU A 115 -12.11 3.41 7.21
C GLU A 115 -12.94 2.45 6.36
N LYS A 116 -13.29 2.84 5.13
CA LYS A 116 -14.02 1.97 4.18
C LYS A 116 -13.11 0.92 3.55
N ALA A 117 -11.83 1.22 3.30
CA ALA A 117 -10.90 0.31 2.65
C ALA A 117 -10.45 -0.84 3.57
N VAL A 118 -10.30 -0.61 4.87
CA VAL A 118 -9.80 -1.63 5.81
C VAL A 118 -10.64 -2.90 5.83
N PRO A 119 -11.98 -2.87 5.94
CA PRO A 119 -12.80 -4.09 5.87
C PRO A 119 -12.61 -4.84 4.54
N GLU A 120 -12.49 -4.13 3.42
CA GLU A 120 -12.29 -4.74 2.11
C GLU A 120 -10.93 -5.46 2.02
N TRP A 121 -9.87 -4.85 2.52
CA TRP A 121 -8.55 -5.47 2.59
C TRP A 121 -8.52 -6.68 3.51
N ARG A 122 -9.19 -6.63 4.67
CA ARG A 122 -9.28 -7.79 5.59
C ARG A 122 -10.06 -8.95 4.97
N THR A 123 -11.20 -8.67 4.35
CA THR A 123 -11.98 -9.69 3.62
C THR A 123 -11.17 -10.29 2.46
N THR A 124 -10.41 -9.45 1.76
CA THR A 124 -9.52 -9.91 0.68
C THR A 124 -8.40 -10.80 1.24
N LEU A 125 -7.79 -10.41 2.35
CA LEU A 125 -6.75 -11.20 3.02
C LEU A 125 -7.27 -12.57 3.43
N ASP A 126 -8.47 -12.65 4.01
CA ASP A 126 -9.09 -13.93 4.37
C ASP A 126 -9.26 -14.86 3.15
N ALA A 127 -9.71 -14.28 2.03
CA ALA A 127 -9.89 -15.04 0.80
C ALA A 127 -8.58 -15.46 0.13
N LEU A 128 -7.53 -14.65 0.24
CA LEU A 128 -6.20 -14.94 -0.28
C LEU A 128 -5.52 -16.06 0.53
N LEU A 129 -5.57 -15.97 1.85
CA LEU A 129 -4.96 -16.99 2.73
C LEU A 129 -5.66 -18.37 2.66
N ALA A 130 -6.85 -18.44 2.07
CA ALA A 130 -7.53 -19.71 1.77
C ALA A 130 -7.00 -20.40 0.50
N LEU A 131 -6.14 -19.72 -0.30
CA LEU A 131 -5.54 -20.30 -1.50
C LEU A 131 -4.32 -21.17 -1.12
N PRO A 132 -4.20 -22.38 -1.68
CA PRO A 132 -3.14 -23.32 -1.31
C PRO A 132 -1.71 -22.84 -1.68
N GLU A 133 -1.60 -21.96 -2.67
CA GLU A 133 -0.33 -21.38 -3.10
C GLU A 133 0.13 -20.18 -2.26
N ILE A 134 -0.69 -19.72 -1.32
CA ILE A 134 -0.36 -18.60 -0.42
C ILE A 134 -0.20 -19.14 1.00
N GLY A 135 0.91 -18.75 1.64
CA GLY A 135 1.20 -19.17 3.00
C GLY A 135 2.12 -18.19 3.72
N GLY A 136 2.42 -18.52 4.97
CA GLY A 136 3.40 -17.78 5.76
C GLY A 136 2.95 -16.41 6.21
N PRO A 137 3.92 -15.58 6.65
CA PRO A 137 3.66 -14.24 7.13
C PRO A 137 3.13 -13.32 6.02
N VAL A 138 2.39 -12.28 6.44
CA VAL A 138 1.83 -11.27 5.55
C VAL A 138 2.58 -9.95 5.72
N GLY A 139 3.00 -9.35 4.61
CA GLY A 139 3.55 -8.01 4.55
C GLY A 139 2.55 -7.01 3.98
N TYR A 140 2.76 -5.76 4.31
CA TYR A 140 2.07 -4.63 3.68
C TYR A 140 3.08 -3.73 2.95
N SER A 141 2.74 -3.20 1.80
CA SER A 141 3.56 -2.25 1.04
C SER A 141 2.71 -1.15 0.41
N GLY A 142 3.04 0.11 0.68
CA GLY A 142 2.46 1.22 -0.08
C GLY A 142 1.92 2.37 0.73
N TRP A 143 0.65 2.73 0.51
CA TRP A 143 0.05 3.95 1.04
C TRP A 143 0.03 4.01 2.57
N THR A 144 0.73 5.00 3.12
CA THR A 144 1.04 5.09 4.55
C THR A 144 -0.22 5.20 5.43
N ALA A 145 -1.20 6.02 5.07
CA ALA A 145 -2.41 6.19 5.88
C ALA A 145 -3.21 4.89 6.03
N LEU A 146 -3.40 4.16 4.93
CA LEU A 146 -4.08 2.86 4.96
C LEU A 146 -3.25 1.81 5.70
N GLY A 147 -1.93 1.78 5.47
CA GLY A 147 -1.04 0.79 6.07
C GLY A 147 -0.95 0.91 7.59
N ILE A 148 -0.96 2.13 8.14
CA ILE A 148 -1.02 2.34 9.60
C ILE A 148 -2.29 1.71 10.15
N ARG A 149 -3.45 2.04 9.59
CA ARG A 149 -4.73 1.53 10.07
C ARG A 149 -4.85 0.01 9.92
N LEU A 150 -4.35 -0.54 8.81
CA LEU A 150 -4.30 -1.99 8.60
C LEU A 150 -3.36 -2.68 9.60
N ALA A 151 -2.16 -2.15 9.83
CA ALA A 151 -1.21 -2.73 10.77
C ALA A 151 -1.76 -2.78 12.22
N VAL A 152 -2.63 -1.83 12.59
CA VAL A 152 -3.32 -1.83 13.88
C VAL A 152 -4.51 -2.78 13.90
N ALA A 153 -5.30 -2.82 12.81
CA ALA A 153 -6.56 -3.57 12.76
C ALA A 153 -6.38 -5.05 12.39
N GLU A 154 -5.24 -5.43 11.80
CA GLU A 154 -5.00 -6.76 11.22
C GLU A 154 -3.69 -7.37 11.76
N PRO A 155 -3.76 -8.17 12.83
CA PRO A 155 -2.57 -8.70 13.51
C PRO A 155 -1.77 -9.73 12.69
N ARG A 156 -2.29 -10.20 11.56
CA ARG A 156 -1.56 -11.10 10.65
C ARG A 156 -0.52 -10.37 9.82
N ILE A 157 -0.55 -9.03 9.76
CA ILE A 157 0.50 -8.24 9.11
C ILE A 157 1.74 -8.22 10.00
N ALA A 158 2.81 -8.84 9.54
CA ALA A 158 4.05 -9.03 10.28
C ALA A 158 5.13 -7.98 9.99
N ALA A 159 5.06 -7.31 8.84
CA ALA A 159 6.00 -6.26 8.44
C ALA A 159 5.33 -5.25 7.50
N ALA A 160 5.78 -3.99 7.50
CA ALA A 160 5.18 -2.96 6.66
C ALA A 160 6.24 -2.06 5.99
N GLY A 161 6.05 -1.82 4.69
CA GLY A 161 6.76 -0.81 3.91
C GLY A 161 5.86 0.38 3.61
N PHE A 162 6.26 1.57 4.02
CA PHE A 162 5.50 2.81 3.83
C PHE A 162 6.21 3.76 2.88
N PHE A 163 5.44 4.54 2.13
CA PHE A 163 5.97 5.55 1.22
C PHE A 163 5.42 6.94 1.56
N ALA A 164 6.31 7.93 1.59
CA ALA A 164 6.06 9.35 1.87
C ALA A 164 5.61 9.63 3.31
N GLY A 165 4.31 9.74 3.61
CA GLY A 165 3.80 9.91 4.97
C GLY A 165 3.64 11.36 5.46
N GLY A 166 3.87 12.38 4.61
CA GLY A 166 3.69 13.78 5.00
C GLY A 166 2.23 14.19 5.21
N TYR A 167 1.33 13.55 4.49
CA TYR A 167 -0.11 13.75 4.64
C TYR A 167 -0.79 12.45 5.12
N VAL A 168 -0.96 12.36 6.42
CA VAL A 168 -1.67 11.26 7.09
C VAL A 168 -2.72 11.88 8.00
N PRO A 169 -3.98 11.42 7.96
CA PRO A 169 -5.03 11.93 8.84
C PRO A 169 -4.64 11.83 10.32
N ARG A 170 -5.21 12.70 11.12
CA ARG A 170 -4.87 12.83 12.55
C ARG A 170 -5.06 11.53 13.32
N ALA A 171 -6.15 10.81 13.04
CA ALA A 171 -6.42 9.52 13.68
C ALA A 171 -5.31 8.50 13.40
N GLN A 172 -4.89 8.34 12.14
CA GLN A 172 -3.81 7.41 11.78
C GLN A 172 -2.45 7.87 12.32
N ARG A 173 -2.23 9.16 12.48
CA ARG A 173 -1.02 9.69 13.11
C ARG A 173 -0.94 9.32 14.60
N GLU A 174 -2.07 9.28 15.29
CA GLU A 174 -2.16 8.79 16.67
C GLU A 174 -2.00 7.27 16.74
N GLU A 175 -2.60 6.55 15.80
CA GLU A 175 -2.48 5.09 15.66
C GLU A 175 -1.06 4.62 15.36
N ALA A 176 -0.22 5.44 14.73
CA ALA A 176 1.18 5.10 14.45
C ALA A 176 1.94 4.61 15.68
N ARG A 177 1.60 5.10 16.89
CA ARG A 177 2.19 4.64 18.16
C ARG A 177 1.85 3.19 18.50
N GLN A 178 0.77 2.65 17.91
CA GLN A 178 0.33 1.27 18.11
C GLN A 178 0.95 0.31 17.08
N VAL A 179 1.56 0.83 16.02
CA VAL A 179 2.28 0.03 15.03
C VAL A 179 3.62 -0.38 15.61
N THR A 180 3.72 -1.63 16.04
CA THR A 180 4.91 -2.20 16.70
C THR A 180 5.66 -3.22 15.85
N ILE A 181 5.13 -3.59 14.70
CA ILE A 181 5.77 -4.49 13.73
C ILE A 181 6.99 -3.81 13.07
N PRO A 182 7.96 -4.58 12.56
CA PRO A 182 9.04 -4.05 11.74
C PRO A 182 8.53 -3.19 10.59
N LEU A 183 9.16 -2.05 10.35
CA LEU A 183 8.78 -1.18 9.25
C LEU A 183 9.96 -0.55 8.53
N LEU A 184 9.78 -0.38 7.22
CA LEU A 184 10.64 0.40 6.32
C LEU A 184 9.83 1.58 5.79
N MET A 185 10.33 2.80 5.93
CA MET A 185 9.73 4.00 5.38
C MET A 185 10.64 4.63 4.33
N LEU A 186 10.10 4.84 3.14
CA LEU A 186 10.77 5.54 2.05
C LEU A 186 10.30 7.00 2.00
N LEU A 187 11.24 7.92 2.07
CA LEU A 187 11.02 9.36 2.01
C LEU A 187 11.81 9.96 0.85
N GLN A 188 11.13 10.65 -0.05
CA GLN A 188 11.79 11.50 -1.02
C GLN A 188 12.04 12.88 -0.38
N TRP A 189 13.32 13.24 -0.21
CA TRP A 189 13.73 14.38 0.58
C TRP A 189 13.34 15.74 -0.02
N ASP A 190 13.28 15.80 -1.34
CA ASP A 190 12.92 16.93 -2.16
C ASP A 190 11.52 16.83 -2.78
N ASP A 191 10.62 16.01 -2.17
CA ASP A 191 9.23 15.87 -2.59
C ASP A 191 8.42 17.14 -2.22
N GLU A 192 8.16 17.98 -3.22
CA GLU A 192 7.39 19.21 -3.03
C GLU A 192 5.93 18.96 -2.61
N GLY A 193 5.37 17.80 -3.00
CA GLY A 193 4.01 17.40 -2.69
C GLY A 193 3.84 16.70 -1.33
N ASN A 194 4.94 16.47 -0.58
CA ASN A 194 4.91 15.72 0.66
C ASN A 194 5.81 16.37 1.73
N PRO A 195 5.27 17.19 2.64
CA PRO A 195 6.06 17.93 3.63
C PRO A 195 6.96 17.00 4.45
N ARG A 196 8.25 17.07 4.18
CA ARG A 196 9.28 16.21 4.78
C ARG A 196 9.24 16.16 6.29
N GLN A 197 9.10 17.31 6.97
CA GLN A 197 9.08 17.34 8.43
C GLN A 197 7.92 16.53 9.01
N ARG A 198 6.75 16.58 8.38
CA ARG A 198 5.60 15.79 8.81
C ARG A 198 5.83 14.28 8.66
N ALA A 199 6.56 13.88 7.62
CA ALA A 199 6.95 12.49 7.42
C ALA A 199 7.96 12.02 8.48
N LEU A 200 8.91 12.87 8.86
CA LEU A 200 9.85 12.60 9.96
C LEU A 200 9.13 12.52 11.31
N ASP A 201 8.22 13.45 11.59
CA ASP A 201 7.41 13.44 12.82
C ASP A 201 6.55 12.16 12.91
N LEU A 202 6.03 11.68 11.77
CA LEU A 202 5.31 10.42 11.70
C LEU A 202 6.22 9.23 11.95
N PHE A 203 7.42 9.22 11.35
CA PHE A 203 8.41 8.17 11.57
C PHE A 203 8.79 8.08 13.05
N ASP A 204 8.99 9.21 13.70
CA ASP A 204 9.27 9.24 15.15
C ASP A 204 8.10 8.70 15.98
N ALA A 205 6.86 8.94 15.56
CA ALA A 205 5.66 8.51 16.27
C ALA A 205 5.43 6.99 16.23
N PHE A 206 5.97 6.26 15.24
CA PHE A 206 5.79 4.80 15.17
C PHE A 206 6.32 4.09 16.43
N GLY A 207 5.49 3.24 17.01
CA GLY A 207 5.82 2.45 18.20
C GLY A 207 6.78 1.28 17.94
N SER A 208 7.09 0.99 16.69
CA SER A 208 8.04 -0.06 16.32
C SER A 208 9.42 0.21 16.86
N LYS A 209 10.06 -0.83 17.41
CA LYS A 209 11.46 -0.81 17.85
C LYS A 209 12.41 -1.14 16.69
N GLU A 210 11.91 -1.69 15.61
CA GLU A 210 12.63 -2.02 14.40
C GLU A 210 12.05 -1.23 13.23
N LYS A 211 12.48 0.02 13.12
CA LYS A 211 12.05 0.94 12.06
C LYS A 211 13.24 1.53 11.32
N THR A 212 13.19 1.49 10.00
CA THR A 212 14.23 2.01 9.11
C THR A 212 13.64 3.12 8.24
N LEU A 213 14.38 4.22 8.09
CA LEU A 213 14.04 5.31 7.19
C LEU A 213 15.10 5.38 6.08
N HIS A 214 14.66 5.29 4.83
CA HIS A 214 15.47 5.60 3.67
C HIS A 214 15.03 6.95 3.09
N ALA A 215 15.98 7.86 2.89
CA ALA A 215 15.72 9.18 2.35
C ALA A 215 16.52 9.38 1.06
N ASN A 216 15.82 9.65 -0.03
CA ASN A 216 16.39 9.83 -1.37
C ASN A 216 16.05 11.19 -1.95
N LEU A 217 16.77 11.59 -3.00
CA LEU A 217 16.46 12.72 -3.86
C LEU A 217 15.80 12.23 -5.15
N GLY A 218 15.08 13.11 -5.85
CA GLY A 218 14.46 12.82 -7.14
C GLY A 218 12.96 13.12 -7.19
N GLY A 219 12.42 13.84 -6.21
CA GLY A 219 11.00 14.18 -6.10
C GLY A 219 10.11 12.96 -5.86
N HIS A 220 8.80 13.17 -5.79
CA HIS A 220 7.82 12.13 -5.43
C HIS A 220 7.93 10.85 -6.26
N LEU A 221 8.28 10.97 -7.53
CA LEU A 221 8.28 9.85 -8.48
C LEU A 221 9.68 9.29 -8.77
N GLY A 222 10.72 9.91 -8.21
CA GLY A 222 12.11 9.60 -8.51
C GLY A 222 12.75 8.63 -7.52
N THR A 223 11.97 7.73 -6.92
CA THR A 223 12.53 6.68 -6.06
C THR A 223 13.58 5.87 -6.83
N PRO A 224 14.84 5.79 -6.33
CA PRO A 224 15.89 5.02 -6.97
C PRO A 224 15.53 3.55 -7.11
N TRP A 225 15.97 2.93 -8.18
CA TRP A 225 15.65 1.52 -8.46
C TRP A 225 16.17 0.55 -7.38
N PHE A 226 17.29 0.86 -6.73
CA PHE A 226 17.87 0.01 -5.68
C PHE A 226 16.98 -0.06 -4.43
N GLU A 227 16.11 0.93 -4.17
CA GLU A 227 15.17 0.89 -3.06
C GLU A 227 14.18 -0.27 -3.15
N ARG A 228 13.93 -0.77 -4.36
CA ARG A 228 13.16 -1.99 -4.53
C ARG A 228 13.90 -3.20 -3.93
N GLU A 229 15.20 -3.33 -4.23
CA GLU A 229 16.00 -4.43 -3.69
C GLU A 229 16.14 -4.34 -2.16
N ASP A 230 16.26 -3.14 -1.63
CA ASP A 230 16.29 -2.92 -0.18
C ASP A 230 14.94 -3.26 0.46
N GLY A 231 13.83 -2.96 -0.21
CA GLY A 231 12.50 -3.40 0.17
C GLY A 231 12.37 -4.93 0.15
N ASP A 232 12.84 -5.59 -0.89
CA ASP A 232 12.84 -7.06 -0.99
C ASP A 232 13.68 -7.68 0.15
N ARG A 233 14.88 -7.15 0.46
CA ARG A 233 15.72 -7.58 1.60
C ARG A 233 15.04 -7.35 2.95
N PHE A 234 14.29 -6.24 3.09
CA PHE A 234 13.51 -5.98 4.28
C PHE A 234 12.45 -7.06 4.47
N TYR A 235 11.68 -7.38 3.42
CA TYR A 235 10.67 -8.42 3.52
C TYR A 235 11.28 -9.82 3.70
N ASP A 236 12.42 -10.13 3.09
CA ASP A 236 13.12 -11.41 3.32
C ASP A 236 13.47 -11.63 4.79
N ARG A 237 13.91 -10.58 5.47
CA ARG A 237 14.26 -10.65 6.90
C ARG A 237 13.06 -10.95 7.78
N HIS A 238 11.85 -10.49 7.39
CA HIS A 238 10.68 -10.52 8.26
C HIS A 238 9.58 -11.49 7.80
N LEU A 239 9.62 -11.95 6.55
CA LEU A 239 8.58 -12.79 5.98
C LEU A 239 9.10 -14.16 5.48
N LYS A 240 10.40 -14.37 5.40
CA LYS A 240 11.05 -15.64 5.06
C LYS A 240 11.96 -16.08 6.21
#